data_21ad51c5e883787b3ddc2cd179c13f99
#
_entry.id   21ad51c5e883787b3ddc2cd179c13f99
#
_cell.length_a   1.000
_cell.length_b   1.000
_cell.length_c   1.000
_cell.angle_alpha   90.00
_cell.angle_beta   90.00
_cell.angle_gamma   90.00
#
_symmetry.space_group_name_H-M   'P 1'
#
loop_
_entity.id
_entity.type
_entity.pdbx_description
1 polymer ?
#
loop_
_entity_poly.entity_id
_entity_poly.type
_entity_poly.pdbx_seq_one_letter_code
_entity_poly.pdbx_strand_id
1 'polypeptide(L)'
;MNWNLVSLSALMLLALNVNAADDAQIKRGQYLSTAGDCVACHSVPGGKPFAGGLALPTPIGEIIATNITPSKTAGIGNYSLEQFSDALRKGV
;
A
#
# COMPACT_ATOMS: atom_id res chain seq x y z
N MET A 1 27.41 28.55 -26.01
CA MET A 1 26.99 27.78 -24.86
C MET A 1 25.49 27.56 -24.97
N ASN A 2 25.07 26.32 -25.19
CA ASN A 2 23.64 26.01 -25.43
C ASN A 2 22.91 25.86 -24.09
N TRP A 3 22.13 26.88 -23.73
CA TRP A 3 21.32 26.93 -22.52
C TRP A 3 20.29 25.79 -22.44
N ASN A 4 19.89 25.23 -23.59
CA ASN A 4 18.94 24.14 -23.68
C ASN A 4 19.45 22.80 -23.11
N LEU A 5 20.76 22.54 -23.14
CA LEU A 5 21.36 21.31 -22.62
C LEU A 5 21.41 21.28 -21.09
N VAL A 6 21.58 22.44 -20.45
CA VAL A 6 21.61 22.53 -18.99
C VAL A 6 20.21 22.32 -18.40
N SER A 7 19.18 22.82 -19.07
CA SER A 7 17.78 22.65 -18.64
C SER A 7 17.31 21.19 -18.72
N LEU A 8 17.70 20.45 -19.76
CA LEU A 8 17.36 19.03 -19.89
C LEU A 8 18.02 18.18 -18.82
N SER A 9 19.28 18.47 -18.47
CA SER A 9 20.00 17.71 -17.43
C SER A 9 19.42 17.94 -16.05
N ALA A 10 18.97 19.16 -15.75
CA ALA A 10 18.32 19.48 -14.48
C ALA A 10 16.95 18.81 -14.32
N LEU A 11 16.16 18.73 -15.40
CA LEU A 11 14.88 18.01 -15.38
C LEU A 11 15.06 16.50 -15.16
N MET A 12 16.10 15.91 -15.77
CA MET A 12 16.38 14.48 -15.65
C MET A 12 16.82 14.09 -14.23
N LEU A 13 17.57 14.95 -13.55
CA LEU A 13 17.98 14.75 -12.16
C LEU A 13 16.78 14.82 -11.18
N LEU A 14 15.82 15.71 -11.44
CA LEU A 14 14.60 15.80 -10.64
C LEU A 14 13.72 14.55 -10.76
N ALA A 15 13.59 13.97 -11.97
CA ALA A 15 12.84 12.73 -12.19
C ALA A 15 13.44 11.53 -11.46
N LEU A 16 14.78 11.42 -11.39
CA LEU A 16 15.47 10.36 -10.64
C LEU A 16 15.24 10.46 -9.13
N ASN A 17 15.17 11.65 -8.58
CA ASN A 17 14.91 11.87 -7.16
C ASN A 17 13.48 11.48 -6.75
N VAL A 18 12.48 11.71 -7.61
CA VAL A 18 11.08 11.31 -7.36
C VAL A 18 10.96 9.79 -7.29
N ASN A 19 11.57 9.04 -8.23
CA ASN A 19 11.54 7.58 -8.23
C ASN A 19 12.23 6.97 -6.98
N ALA A 20 13.34 7.53 -6.53
CA ALA A 20 14.03 7.08 -5.33
C ALA A 20 13.21 7.31 -4.06
N ALA A 21 12.45 8.41 -3.97
CA ALA A 21 11.55 8.69 -2.85
C ALA A 21 10.38 7.69 -2.79
N ASP A 22 9.77 7.35 -3.94
CA ASP A 22 8.69 6.38 -4.02
C ASP A 22 9.14 4.98 -3.59
N ASP A 23 10.31 4.51 -4.03
CA ASP A 23 10.87 3.22 -3.61
C ASP A 23 11.14 3.18 -2.10
N ALA A 24 11.67 4.25 -1.52
CA ALA A 24 11.91 4.35 -0.08
C ALA A 24 10.60 4.32 0.72
N GLN A 25 9.55 4.97 0.25
CA GLN A 25 8.23 4.95 0.85
C GLN A 25 7.60 3.57 0.80
N ILE A 26 7.69 2.86 -0.33
CA ILE A 26 7.19 1.49 -0.49
C ILE A 26 7.89 0.55 0.48
N LYS A 27 9.21 0.61 0.60
CA LYS A 27 9.99 -0.20 1.56
C LYS A 27 9.62 0.12 3.01
N ARG A 28 9.39 1.38 3.33
CA ARG A 28 8.93 1.79 4.65
C ARG A 28 7.54 1.23 4.96
N GLY A 29 6.63 1.26 4.00
CA GLY A 29 5.30 0.65 4.12
C GLY A 29 5.36 -0.87 4.32
N GLN A 30 6.22 -1.55 3.60
CA GLN A 30 6.46 -2.99 3.79
C GLN A 30 6.96 -3.30 5.20
N TYR A 31 7.90 -2.53 5.71
CA TYR A 31 8.38 -2.68 7.08
C TYR A 31 7.27 -2.50 8.11
N LEU A 32 6.46 -1.45 7.97
CA LEU A 32 5.38 -1.15 8.90
C LEU A 32 4.26 -2.20 8.86
N SER A 33 3.88 -2.68 7.67
CA SER A 33 2.86 -3.73 7.55
C SER A 33 3.35 -5.08 8.11
N THR A 34 4.64 -5.35 8.00
CA THR A 34 5.26 -6.53 8.62
C THR A 34 5.28 -6.40 10.14
N ALA A 35 5.67 -5.24 10.67
CA ALA A 35 5.67 -4.98 12.11
C ALA A 35 4.26 -5.02 12.72
N GLY A 36 3.25 -4.55 11.96
CA GLY A 36 1.84 -4.60 12.37
C GLY A 36 1.17 -5.95 12.15
N ASP A 37 1.87 -6.91 11.52
CA ASP A 37 1.38 -8.26 11.22
C ASP A 37 0.06 -8.29 10.44
N CYS A 38 -0.11 -7.36 9.52
CA CYS A 38 -1.34 -7.23 8.72
C CYS A 38 -1.67 -8.52 7.95
N VAL A 39 -0.64 -9.25 7.53
CA VAL A 39 -0.77 -10.51 6.78
C VAL A 39 -1.50 -11.59 7.57
N ALA A 40 -1.37 -11.61 8.88
CA ALA A 40 -1.98 -12.65 9.73
C ALA A 40 -3.51 -12.70 9.61
N CYS A 41 -4.15 -11.54 9.53
CA CYS A 41 -5.60 -11.45 9.37
C CYS A 41 -6.03 -11.31 7.91
N HIS A 42 -5.25 -10.62 7.07
CA HIS A 42 -5.61 -10.32 5.69
C HIS A 42 -5.12 -11.35 4.66
N SER A 43 -4.83 -12.57 5.08
CA SER A 43 -4.47 -13.67 4.20
C SER A 43 -5.07 -14.98 4.71
N VAL A 44 -5.37 -15.90 3.79
CA VAL A 44 -5.72 -17.28 4.14
C VAL A 44 -4.51 -18.18 3.95
N PRO A 45 -4.38 -19.28 4.71
CA PRO A 45 -3.31 -20.25 4.49
C PRO A 45 -3.29 -20.77 3.04
N GLY A 46 -2.13 -20.69 2.38
CA GLY A 46 -1.96 -21.10 0.99
C GLY A 46 -2.55 -20.13 -0.05
N GLY A 47 -3.17 -19.05 0.37
CA GLY A 47 -3.70 -18.02 -0.51
C GLY A 47 -2.68 -16.94 -0.86
N LYS A 48 -3.09 -15.99 -1.72
CA LYS A 48 -2.27 -14.83 -2.06
C LYS A 48 -2.14 -13.91 -0.84
N PRO A 49 -0.93 -13.49 -0.45
CA PRO A 49 -0.75 -12.58 0.67
C PRO A 49 -1.57 -11.29 0.53
N PHE A 50 -2.18 -10.86 1.62
CA PHE A 50 -3.02 -9.66 1.72
C PHE A 50 -4.30 -9.68 0.88
N ALA A 51 -4.65 -10.80 0.26
CA ALA A 51 -5.89 -10.90 -0.55
C ALA A 51 -7.15 -11.10 0.29
N GLY A 52 -7.05 -11.16 1.59
CA GLY A 52 -8.19 -11.30 2.49
C GLY A 52 -8.82 -12.67 2.48
N GLY A 53 -10.07 -12.75 2.93
CA GLY A 53 -10.85 -13.99 2.92
C GLY A 53 -10.79 -14.80 4.20
N LEU A 54 -9.92 -14.45 5.16
CA LEU A 54 -9.88 -15.14 6.45
C LEU A 54 -11.14 -14.82 7.25
N ALA A 55 -11.81 -15.88 7.71
CA ALA A 55 -12.95 -15.77 8.60
C ALA A 55 -12.48 -15.67 10.06
N LEU A 56 -12.82 -14.58 10.72
CA LEU A 56 -12.50 -14.31 12.11
C LEU A 56 -13.78 -14.51 12.95
N PRO A 57 -13.87 -15.57 13.78
CA PRO A 57 -15.05 -15.81 14.60
C PRO A 57 -15.17 -14.75 15.70
N THR A 58 -16.39 -14.27 15.92
CA THR A 58 -16.74 -13.37 17.03
C THR A 58 -17.98 -13.90 17.75
N PRO A 59 -18.29 -13.42 18.95
CA PRO A 59 -19.53 -13.82 19.65
C PRO A 59 -20.82 -13.49 18.92
N ILE A 60 -20.78 -12.60 17.94
CA ILE A 60 -21.97 -12.15 17.20
C ILE A 60 -21.95 -12.54 15.72
N GLY A 61 -20.99 -13.39 15.29
CA GLY A 61 -20.85 -13.85 13.92
C GLY A 61 -19.41 -13.82 13.43
N GLU A 62 -19.20 -14.07 12.15
CA GLU A 62 -17.88 -14.05 11.53
C GLU A 62 -17.60 -12.71 10.85
N ILE A 63 -16.39 -12.22 11.00
CA ILE A 63 -15.85 -11.10 10.24
C ILE A 63 -14.91 -11.66 9.18
N ILE A 64 -15.17 -11.38 7.91
CA ILE A 64 -14.29 -11.77 6.82
C ILE A 64 -13.30 -10.65 6.56
N ALA A 65 -12.01 -10.93 6.71
CA ALA A 65 -10.97 -9.96 6.44
C ALA A 65 -10.95 -9.57 4.96
N THR A 66 -10.78 -8.29 4.69
CA THR A 66 -10.84 -7.73 3.35
C THR A 66 -9.54 -7.89 2.59
N ASN A 67 -9.61 -7.80 1.25
CA ASN A 67 -8.46 -7.71 0.37
C ASN A 67 -7.83 -6.31 0.48
N ILE A 68 -6.58 -6.25 0.93
CA ILE A 68 -5.80 -5.01 1.08
C ILE A 68 -4.62 -4.94 0.09
N THR A 69 -4.69 -5.69 -1.01
CA THR A 69 -3.70 -5.61 -2.10
C THR A 69 -3.85 -4.31 -2.90
N PRO A 70 -2.82 -3.95 -3.70
CA PRO A 70 -2.90 -2.81 -4.63
C PRO A 70 -3.88 -3.01 -5.80
N SER A 71 -4.59 -4.12 -5.88
CA SER A 71 -5.59 -4.34 -6.93
C SER A 71 -6.65 -3.25 -6.91
N LYS A 72 -6.90 -2.63 -8.06
CA LYS A 72 -7.93 -1.58 -8.22
C LYS A 72 -9.34 -2.13 -8.28
N THR A 73 -9.50 -3.42 -8.57
CA THR A 73 -10.80 -4.08 -8.68
C THR A 73 -11.16 -4.93 -7.47
N ALA A 74 -10.19 -5.59 -6.84
CA ALA A 74 -10.42 -6.49 -5.73
C ALA A 74 -9.91 -5.96 -4.39
N GLY A 75 -8.91 -5.06 -4.40
CA GLY A 75 -8.26 -4.54 -3.20
C GLY A 75 -8.47 -3.04 -2.99
N ILE A 76 -7.49 -2.41 -2.38
CA ILE A 76 -7.50 -0.99 -2.01
C ILE A 76 -6.69 -0.10 -2.97
N GLY A 77 -6.43 -0.55 -4.20
CA GLY A 77 -5.61 0.18 -5.16
C GLY A 77 -6.16 1.55 -5.58
N ASN A 78 -7.46 1.81 -5.35
CA ASN A 78 -8.09 3.11 -5.59
C ASN A 78 -8.25 3.99 -4.34
N TYR A 79 -7.78 3.54 -3.17
CA TYR A 79 -7.84 4.35 -1.96
C TYR A 79 -6.89 5.54 -2.05
N SER A 80 -7.35 6.70 -1.62
CA SER A 80 -6.48 7.82 -1.28
C SER A 80 -5.76 7.55 0.04
N LEU A 81 -4.69 8.30 0.33
CA LEU A 81 -4.00 8.24 1.61
C LEU A 81 -4.96 8.55 2.78
N GLU A 82 -5.87 9.50 2.59
CA GLU A 82 -6.88 9.85 3.59
C GLU A 82 -7.84 8.68 3.85
N GLN A 83 -8.37 8.05 2.81
CA GLN A 83 -9.24 6.88 2.94
C GLN A 83 -8.54 5.71 3.65
N PHE A 84 -7.29 5.45 3.32
CA PHE A 84 -6.49 4.44 4.00
C PHE A 84 -6.29 4.76 5.49
N SER A 85 -5.96 6.02 5.80
CA SER A 85 -5.81 6.49 7.19
C SER A 85 -7.12 6.37 7.97
N ASP A 86 -8.23 6.73 7.37
CA ASP A 86 -9.54 6.68 8.00
C ASP A 86 -10.00 5.24 8.28
N ALA A 87 -9.73 4.32 7.37
CA ALA A 87 -10.01 2.90 7.59
C ALA A 87 -9.28 2.37 8.84
N LEU A 88 -8.02 2.75 9.04
CA LEU A 88 -7.21 2.32 10.18
C LEU A 88 -7.58 3.03 11.49
N ARG A 89 -7.92 4.30 11.42
CA ARG A 89 -8.09 5.14 12.62
C ARG A 89 -9.54 5.31 13.07
N LYS A 90 -10.47 5.24 12.13
CA LYS A 90 -11.90 5.51 12.35
C LYS A 90 -12.79 4.30 12.03
N GLY A 91 -12.26 3.30 11.33
CA GLY A 91 -13.03 2.12 10.91
C GLY A 91 -14.04 2.41 9.80
N VAL A 92 -13.76 3.36 8.94
CA VAL A 92 -14.62 3.75 7.82
C VAL A 92 -13.89 3.68 6.50
#